data_2f7f5276cdaa2068a27191b2df7a362c
#
_entry.id   2f7f5276cdaa2068a27191b2df7a362c
#
_cell.length_a   1.000
_cell.length_b   1.000
_cell.length_c   1.000
_cell.angle_alpha   90.00
_cell.angle_beta   90.00
_cell.angle_gamma   90.00
#
_symmetry.space_group_name_H-M   'P 1'
#
loop_
_entity.id
_entity.type
_entity.pdbx_description
1 polymer ?
#
loop_
_entity_poly.entity_id
_entity_poly.type
_entity_poly.pdbx_seq_one_letter_code
_entity_poly.pdbx_strand_id
1 'polypeptide(L)' 'MSQTAFSGPVNLGVFTVATAPSASTGSVAYFSNGAAGNPVLAFYNGTNWLRVDTLAAISAS' A
#
# COMPACT_ATOMS: atom_id res chain seq x y z
N MET A 1 22.39 -14.13 -0.35
CA MET A 1 21.69 -12.94 0.15
C MET A 1 21.17 -13.21 1.55
N SER A 2 21.41 -12.30 2.44
CA SER A 2 20.92 -12.46 3.80
C SER A 2 19.49 -11.92 3.92
N GLN A 3 18.73 -12.53 4.80
CA GLN A 3 17.38 -12.07 5.11
C GLN A 3 17.38 -11.38 6.45
N THR A 4 16.55 -10.36 6.57
CA THR A 4 16.35 -9.69 7.84
C THR A 4 15.13 -10.28 8.50
N ALA A 5 15.27 -10.75 9.73
CA ALA A 5 14.15 -11.21 10.52
C ALA A 5 13.54 -10.02 11.26
N PHE A 6 12.25 -9.85 11.12
CA PHE A 6 11.54 -8.79 11.84
C PHE A 6 11.03 -9.34 13.15
N SER A 7 11.37 -8.68 14.24
CA SER A 7 10.93 -9.10 15.57
C SER A 7 9.78 -8.26 16.09
N GLY A 8 9.19 -7.42 15.24
CA GLY A 8 8.07 -6.57 15.63
C GLY A 8 7.40 -5.98 14.41
N PRO A 9 6.46 -5.06 14.63
CA PRO A 9 5.75 -4.44 13.52
C PRO A 9 6.68 -3.65 12.61
N VAL A 10 6.31 -3.58 11.32
CA VAL A 10 7.01 -2.78 10.34
C VAL A 10 6.15 -1.56 10.02
N ASN A 11 6.73 -0.37 10.14
CA ASN A 11 6.03 0.86 9.81
C ASN A 11 6.36 1.23 8.37
N LEU A 12 5.36 1.18 7.49
CA LEU A 12 5.53 1.48 6.07
C LEU A 12 5.35 2.95 5.73
N GLY A 13 5.05 3.78 6.74
CA GLY A 13 4.65 5.14 6.48
C GLY A 13 3.18 5.21 6.08
N VAL A 14 2.62 6.41 6.09
CA VAL A 14 1.20 6.62 5.82
C VAL A 14 1.05 7.51 4.60
N PHE A 15 0.28 7.06 3.64
CA PHE A 15 -0.05 7.83 2.45
C PHE A 15 -1.55 7.99 2.32
N THR A 16 -1.97 8.89 1.43
CA THR A 16 -3.37 8.99 1.02
C THR A 16 -3.46 8.70 -0.46
N VAL A 17 -4.68 8.52 -0.97
CA VAL A 17 -4.86 8.30 -2.40
C VAL A 17 -4.28 9.47 -3.20
N ALA A 18 -4.45 10.69 -2.69
CA ALA A 18 -3.94 11.89 -3.37
C ALA A 18 -2.42 11.99 -3.34
N THR A 19 -1.76 11.35 -2.38
CA THR A 19 -0.30 11.39 -2.23
C THR A 19 0.36 10.07 -2.56
N ALA A 20 -0.36 9.17 -3.23
CA ALA A 20 0.17 7.87 -3.61
C ALA A 20 1.49 8.05 -4.36
N PRO A 21 2.57 7.43 -3.91
CA PRO A 21 3.89 7.63 -4.53
C PRO A 21 4.04 6.83 -5.80
N SER A 22 4.96 7.27 -6.65
CA SER A 22 5.44 6.43 -7.74
C SER A 22 6.23 5.27 -7.14
N ALA A 23 6.07 4.10 -7.72
CA ALA A 23 6.70 2.92 -7.14
C ALA A 23 7.04 1.91 -8.22
N SER A 24 7.85 0.92 -7.85
CA SER A 24 8.15 -0.22 -8.69
C SER A 24 7.14 -1.33 -8.40
N THR A 25 6.90 -2.18 -9.40
CA THR A 25 6.06 -3.35 -9.21
C THR A 25 6.50 -4.15 -7.99
N GLY A 26 5.56 -4.49 -7.14
CA GLY A 26 5.85 -5.23 -5.92
C GLY A 26 6.02 -4.36 -4.69
N SER A 27 5.96 -3.04 -4.82
CA SER A 27 6.01 -2.16 -3.66
C SER A 27 4.71 -2.26 -2.85
N VAL A 28 4.82 -2.05 -1.54
CA VAL A 28 3.68 -2.12 -0.62
C VAL A 28 3.66 -0.84 0.21
N ALA A 29 2.47 -0.29 0.45
CA ALA A 29 2.33 0.91 1.26
C ALA A 29 1.00 0.89 2.02
N TYR A 30 0.91 1.72 3.06
CA TYR A 30 -0.29 1.88 3.85
C TYR A 30 -1.00 3.16 3.41
N PHE A 31 -2.27 3.04 3.05
CA PHE A 31 -3.08 4.19 2.65
C PHE A 31 -4.17 4.42 3.69
N SER A 32 -4.20 5.62 4.26
CA SER A 32 -5.15 5.92 5.31
C SER A 32 -6.59 6.07 4.81
N ASN A 33 -6.79 6.23 3.51
CA ASN A 33 -8.11 6.39 2.92
C ASN A 33 -8.30 5.61 1.62
N GLY A 34 -7.50 4.58 1.39
CA GLY A 34 -7.50 3.86 0.11
C GLY A 34 -8.64 2.88 -0.08
N ALA A 35 -9.41 2.58 0.96
CA ALA A 35 -10.51 1.64 0.90
C ALA A 35 -11.83 2.39 1.06
N ALA A 36 -12.19 3.17 0.05
CA ALA A 36 -13.39 4.00 0.05
C ALA A 36 -13.41 4.95 1.26
N GLY A 37 -12.26 5.55 1.54
CA GLY A 37 -12.09 6.45 2.67
C GLY A 37 -11.60 5.78 3.95
N ASN A 38 -11.41 4.46 3.95
CA ASN A 38 -10.93 3.71 5.11
C ASN A 38 -9.48 3.28 4.92
N PRO A 39 -8.76 2.98 6.01
CA PRO A 39 -7.37 2.53 5.90
C PRO A 39 -7.25 1.17 5.22
N VAL A 40 -6.19 1.00 4.44
CA VAL A 40 -5.93 -0.27 3.78
C VAL A 40 -4.45 -0.37 3.39
N LEU A 41 -3.92 -1.58 3.37
CA LEU A 41 -2.65 -1.85 2.72
C LEU A 41 -2.89 -2.02 1.23
N ALA A 42 -1.90 -1.62 0.43
CA ALA A 42 -1.99 -1.75 -1.01
C ALA A 42 -0.63 -2.15 -1.58
N PHE A 43 -0.65 -2.76 -2.75
CA PHE A 43 0.56 -3.10 -3.46
C PHE A 43 0.52 -2.51 -4.86
N TYR A 44 1.69 -2.24 -5.41
CA TYR A 44 1.79 -1.66 -6.76
C TYR A 44 2.02 -2.78 -7.77
N ASN A 45 1.13 -2.87 -8.76
CA ASN A 45 1.21 -3.94 -9.76
C ASN A 45 1.97 -3.53 -11.03
N GLY A 46 2.59 -2.35 -11.01
CA GLY A 46 3.26 -1.82 -12.17
C GLY A 46 2.47 -0.72 -12.87
N THR A 47 1.19 -0.62 -12.60
CA THR A 47 0.31 0.38 -13.20
C THR A 47 -0.50 1.11 -12.14
N ASN A 48 -1.08 0.38 -11.20
CA ASN A 48 -1.96 0.93 -10.18
C ASN A 48 -1.63 0.38 -8.81
N TRP A 49 -2.01 1.11 -7.78
CA TRP A 49 -2.04 0.63 -6.42
C TRP A 49 -3.34 -0.13 -6.21
N LEU A 50 -3.23 -1.39 -5.80
CA LEU A 50 -4.39 -2.25 -5.59
C LEU A 50 -4.49 -2.64 -4.12
N ARG A 51 -5.72 -2.70 -3.61
CA ARG A 51 -5.99 -3.10 -2.24
C ARG A 51 -5.64 -4.57 -2.06
N VAL A 52 -5.03 -4.91 -0.93
CA VAL A 52 -4.67 -6.31 -0.67
C VAL A 52 -5.89 -7.16 -0.30
N ASP A 53 -6.99 -6.52 0.11
CA ASP A 53 -8.18 -7.25 0.55
C ASP A 53 -9.12 -7.62 -0.61
N THR A 54 -9.27 -6.75 -1.61
CA THR A 54 -10.22 -7.00 -2.70
C THR A 54 -9.57 -6.98 -4.07
N LEU A 55 -8.30 -6.55 -4.16
CA LEU A 55 -7.56 -6.36 -5.39
C LEU A 55 -8.14 -5.25 -6.28
N ALA A 56 -9.03 -4.44 -5.74
CA ALA A 56 -9.54 -3.27 -6.44
C ALA A 56 -8.55 -2.13 -6.32
N ALA A 57 -8.60 -1.19 -7.27
CA ALA A 57 -7.75 0.00 -7.20
C ALA A 57 -8.12 0.81 -5.96
N ILE A 58 -7.11 1.43 -5.33
CA ILE A 58 -7.38 2.27 -4.16
C ILE A 58 -8.26 3.46 -4.57
N SER A 59 -9.09 3.89 -3.65
CA SER A 59 -10.03 4.98 -3.90
C SER A 59 -10.37 5.66 -2.59
N ALA A 60 -10.46 6.99 -2.61
CA ALA A 60 -10.81 7.76 -1.44
C ALA A 60 -12.32 7.83 -1.20
N SER A 61 -13.11 7.27 -2.08
CA SER A 61 -14.57 7.31 -1.94
C SER A 61 -15.24 6.05 -2.50
#